data_8efc7896fef9a6957126116363027bdf
#
_entry.id   8efc7896fef9a6957126116363027bdf
#
_cell.length_a   1.000
_cell.length_b   1.000
_cell.length_c   1.000
_cell.angle_alpha   90.00
_cell.angle_beta   90.00
_cell.angle_gamma   90.00
#
_symmetry.space_group_name_H-M   'P 1'
#
loop_
_entity.id
_entity.type
_entity.pdbx_description
1 polymer ?
#
loop_
_entity_poly.entity_id
_entity_poly.type
_entity_poly.pdbx_seq_one_letter_code
_entity_poly.pdbx_strand_id
1 'polypeptide(L)'
;MEKQVNNYRSKLFKAISFFILTTGFLFSQDEYRKGDTYSIDTITVVGLKNFSDRTVVTYSGLRQGQAIQVPGEEVSAVLKKLWNLELFSDVNLYVTDVSSGKIKLEINVDELPTLLNYSINGVKKSKAETFEKETELSEGKRLSESFLTNTKNYIQNDLKKDGFLNSQVNIVSTPDSIGSNKRNLNINVNKGERIKIKNITFSGNEIFGNS
;
A
#
# COMPACT_ATOMS: atom_id res chain seq x y z
N MET A 1 -17.26 -59.09 54.25
CA MET A 1 -16.00 -58.52 53.82
C MET A 1 -16.04 -58.03 52.39
N GLU A 2 -16.69 -58.66 51.45
CA GLU A 2 -16.73 -58.25 50.02
C GLU A 2 -17.39 -56.90 49.74
N LYS A 3 -18.43 -56.47 50.41
CA LYS A 3 -19.12 -55.20 50.21
C LYS A 3 -18.25 -53.95 50.55
N GLN A 4 -17.34 -54.11 51.51
CA GLN A 4 -16.42 -53.01 51.89
C GLN A 4 -15.33 -52.77 50.82
N VAL A 5 -14.79 -53.84 50.26
CA VAL A 5 -13.73 -53.79 49.24
C VAL A 5 -14.25 -53.22 47.94
N ASN A 6 -15.48 -53.45 47.53
CA ASN A 6 -16.11 -52.91 46.34
C ASN A 6 -16.38 -51.39 46.44
N ASN A 7 -16.69 -50.90 47.65
CA ASN A 7 -16.93 -49.51 47.91
C ASN A 7 -15.63 -48.69 47.86
N TYR A 8 -14.50 -49.22 48.29
CA TYR A 8 -13.18 -48.60 48.17
C TYR A 8 -12.67 -48.55 46.72
N ARG A 9 -12.87 -49.60 45.96
CA ARG A 9 -12.51 -49.69 44.55
C ARG A 9 -13.28 -48.63 43.70
N SER A 10 -14.59 -48.51 43.95
CA SER A 10 -15.45 -47.52 43.28
C SER A 10 -15.07 -46.09 43.62
N LYS A 11 -14.69 -45.81 44.88
CA LYS A 11 -14.22 -44.47 45.28
C LYS A 11 -12.84 -44.15 44.73
N LEU A 12 -11.92 -45.13 44.67
CA LEU A 12 -10.61 -44.98 44.08
C LEU A 12 -10.69 -44.74 42.56
N PHE A 13 -11.56 -45.45 41.86
CA PHE A 13 -11.80 -45.29 40.44
C PHE A 13 -12.39 -43.90 40.11
N LYS A 14 -13.31 -43.40 40.94
CA LYS A 14 -13.88 -42.05 40.79
C LYS A 14 -12.85 -40.96 41.10
N ALA A 15 -11.96 -41.14 42.07
CA ALA A 15 -10.90 -40.20 42.39
C ALA A 15 -9.82 -40.15 41.29
N ILE A 16 -9.43 -41.29 40.72
CA ILE A 16 -8.47 -41.37 39.61
C ILE A 16 -9.10 -40.78 38.33
N SER A 17 -10.37 -41.06 38.04
CA SER A 17 -11.09 -40.47 36.90
C SER A 17 -11.22 -38.97 37.03
N PHE A 18 -11.44 -38.44 38.23
CA PHE A 18 -11.50 -36.97 38.45
C PHE A 18 -10.13 -36.33 38.35
N PHE A 19 -9.05 -36.98 38.75
CA PHE A 19 -7.70 -36.49 38.65
C PHE A 19 -7.17 -36.47 37.21
N ILE A 20 -7.57 -37.39 36.36
CA ILE A 20 -7.22 -37.44 34.92
C ILE A 20 -7.99 -36.35 34.15
N LEU A 21 -9.20 -35.97 34.59
CA LEU A 21 -10.00 -34.92 33.93
C LEU A 21 -9.47 -33.50 34.18
N THR A 22 -8.69 -33.29 35.26
CA THR A 22 -8.17 -31.95 35.62
C THR A 22 -6.78 -31.68 35.08
N THR A 23 -6.07 -32.67 34.53
CA THR A 23 -4.73 -32.48 33.94
C THR A 23 -4.77 -32.14 32.41
N GLY A 24 -5.97 -32.06 31.84
CA GLY A 24 -6.18 -32.00 30.38
C GLY A 24 -6.20 -30.62 29.76
N PHE A 25 -6.07 -29.51 30.48
CA PHE A 25 -6.22 -28.18 29.87
C PHE A 25 -5.24 -27.10 30.41
N LEU A 26 -3.96 -27.40 30.35
CA LEU A 26 -2.95 -26.35 30.37
C LEU A 26 -2.31 -26.25 28.96
N PHE A 27 -3.13 -26.06 27.94
CA PHE A 27 -2.64 -25.41 26.74
C PHE A 27 -2.44 -23.95 27.13
N SER A 28 -1.20 -23.61 27.50
CA SER A 28 -0.76 -22.23 27.50
C SER A 28 -0.92 -21.74 26.05
N GLN A 29 -2.00 -21.02 25.75
CA GLN A 29 -2.06 -20.22 24.56
C GLN A 29 -1.04 -19.11 24.80
N ASP A 30 0.08 -19.16 24.09
CA ASP A 30 1.02 -18.04 24.05
C ASP A 30 0.26 -16.85 23.46
N GLU A 31 -0.17 -15.96 24.35
CA GLU A 31 -0.92 -14.77 23.97
C GLU A 31 0.08 -13.74 23.40
N TYR A 32 -0.24 -13.20 22.23
CA TYR A 32 0.51 -12.07 21.67
C TYR A 32 0.54 -10.90 22.66
N ARG A 33 1.74 -10.48 23.06
CA ARG A 33 1.94 -9.31 23.92
C ARG A 33 2.61 -8.19 23.12
N LYS A 34 1.92 -7.07 23.08
CA LYS A 34 2.39 -5.88 22.35
C LYS A 34 3.70 -5.36 22.96
N GLY A 35 4.73 -5.26 22.12
CA GLY A 35 6.03 -4.74 22.51
C GLY A 35 7.03 -5.79 23.02
N ASP A 36 6.64 -7.07 23.08
CA ASP A 36 7.57 -8.15 23.38
C ASP A 36 8.44 -8.49 22.17
N THR A 37 9.57 -9.13 22.44
CA THR A 37 10.50 -9.60 21.41
C THR A 37 10.21 -11.08 21.12
N TYR A 38 10.04 -11.39 19.83
CA TYR A 38 9.77 -12.72 19.32
C TYR A 38 10.83 -13.16 18.34
N SER A 39 11.00 -14.49 18.18
CA SER A 39 11.78 -15.03 17.06
C SER A 39 10.89 -15.27 15.87
N ILE A 40 11.29 -14.83 14.68
CA ILE A 40 10.55 -15.06 13.44
C ILE A 40 10.63 -16.54 13.06
N ASP A 41 9.48 -17.20 13.03
CA ASP A 41 9.38 -18.61 12.60
C ASP A 41 9.24 -18.69 11.07
N THR A 42 8.29 -17.94 10.51
CA THR A 42 8.00 -17.96 9.07
C THR A 42 7.66 -16.56 8.60
N ILE A 43 8.02 -16.25 7.35
CA ILE A 43 7.64 -15.00 6.67
C ILE A 43 6.92 -15.40 5.39
N THR A 44 5.68 -14.95 5.26
CA THR A 44 4.85 -15.11 4.05
C THR A 44 4.61 -13.76 3.41
N VAL A 45 4.40 -13.74 2.10
CA VAL A 45 4.06 -12.53 1.34
C VAL A 45 2.77 -12.78 0.57
N VAL A 46 1.85 -11.84 0.63
CA VAL A 46 0.58 -11.92 -0.11
C VAL A 46 0.32 -10.64 -0.88
N GLY A 47 -0.50 -10.72 -1.93
CA GLY A 47 -0.88 -9.59 -2.78
C GLY A 47 0.02 -9.36 -3.99
N LEU A 48 1.05 -10.18 -4.19
CA LEU A 48 1.95 -10.11 -5.33
C LEU A 48 1.27 -10.51 -6.65
N LYS A 49 1.67 -9.87 -7.74
CA LYS A 49 1.21 -10.14 -9.11
C LYS A 49 2.38 -10.43 -10.06
N ASN A 50 3.44 -9.65 -9.96
CA ASN A 50 4.60 -9.72 -10.86
C ASN A 50 5.90 -10.07 -10.12
N PHE A 51 5.99 -9.82 -8.82
CA PHE A 51 7.17 -10.11 -8.01
C PHE A 51 7.05 -11.46 -7.32
N SER A 52 8.20 -12.03 -6.93
CA SER A 52 8.24 -13.22 -6.10
C SER A 52 8.30 -12.87 -4.62
N ASP A 53 7.76 -13.74 -3.77
CA ASP A 53 7.86 -13.63 -2.30
C ASP A 53 9.30 -13.41 -1.85
N ARG A 54 10.23 -14.18 -2.44
CA ARG A 54 11.65 -14.10 -2.15
C ARG A 54 12.22 -12.71 -2.38
N THR A 55 11.76 -12.02 -3.42
CA THR A 55 12.18 -10.65 -3.73
C THR A 55 11.77 -9.71 -2.59
N VAL A 56 10.52 -9.75 -2.16
CA VAL A 56 10.00 -8.88 -1.10
C VAL A 56 10.66 -9.18 0.25
N VAL A 57 10.80 -10.46 0.60
CA VAL A 57 11.49 -10.87 1.83
C VAL A 57 12.95 -10.39 1.83
N THR A 58 13.66 -10.50 0.69
CA THR A 58 15.03 -10.01 0.58
C THR A 58 15.14 -8.50 0.80
N TYR A 59 14.26 -7.72 0.17
CA TYR A 59 14.24 -6.25 0.34
C TYR A 59 13.79 -5.82 1.74
N SER A 60 12.90 -6.56 2.38
CA SER A 60 12.50 -6.28 3.77
C SER A 60 13.69 -6.38 4.73
N GLY A 61 14.63 -7.29 4.43
CA GLY A 61 15.76 -7.61 5.28
C GLY A 61 15.41 -8.52 6.46
N LEU A 62 14.18 -9.01 6.54
CA LEU A 62 13.74 -9.97 7.55
C LEU A 62 14.32 -11.36 7.26
N ARG A 63 14.60 -12.10 8.35
CA ARG A 63 15.12 -13.47 8.26
C ARG A 63 14.44 -14.38 9.27
N GLN A 64 14.19 -15.60 8.89
CA GLN A 64 13.78 -16.66 9.82
C GLN A 64 14.80 -16.82 10.94
N GLY A 65 14.36 -16.98 12.18
CA GLY A 65 15.19 -17.06 13.37
C GLY A 65 15.63 -15.70 13.93
N GLN A 66 15.42 -14.58 13.23
CA GLN A 66 15.72 -13.25 13.73
C GLN A 66 14.81 -12.89 14.90
N ALA A 67 15.37 -12.27 15.92
CA ALA A 67 14.59 -11.64 16.99
C ALA A 67 14.02 -10.30 16.48
N ILE A 68 12.74 -10.05 16.75
CA ILE A 68 12.05 -8.80 16.37
C ILE A 68 11.06 -8.39 17.44
N GLN A 69 11.03 -7.09 17.76
CA GLN A 69 10.02 -6.50 18.63
C GLN A 69 8.80 -6.08 17.81
N VAL A 70 7.60 -6.52 18.22
CA VAL A 70 6.35 -6.21 17.48
C VAL A 70 5.27 -5.67 18.41
N PRO A 71 4.79 -4.44 18.17
CA PRO A 71 5.35 -3.44 17.27
C PRO A 71 6.68 -2.88 17.77
N GLY A 72 7.54 -2.43 16.84
CA GLY A 72 8.85 -1.90 17.18
C GLY A 72 9.48 -1.09 16.04
N GLU A 73 10.66 -0.55 16.30
CA GLU A 73 11.40 0.25 15.32
C GLU A 73 11.81 -0.57 14.09
N GLU A 74 12.13 -1.86 14.29
CA GLU A 74 12.50 -2.78 13.20
C GLU A 74 11.35 -2.99 12.22
N VAL A 75 10.12 -3.14 12.73
CA VAL A 75 8.90 -3.21 11.89
C VAL A 75 8.75 -1.93 11.07
N SER A 76 8.90 -0.78 11.70
CA SER A 76 8.81 0.52 11.02
C SER A 76 9.89 0.69 9.95
N ALA A 77 11.11 0.20 10.23
CA ALA A 77 12.22 0.23 9.27
C ALA A 77 11.95 -0.70 8.06
N VAL A 78 11.38 -1.88 8.29
CA VAL A 78 10.96 -2.81 7.23
C VAL A 78 9.93 -2.16 6.32
N LEU A 79 8.86 -1.60 6.90
CA LEU A 79 7.82 -0.91 6.15
C LEU A 79 8.40 0.24 5.32
N LYS A 80 9.25 1.09 5.91
CA LYS A 80 9.93 2.18 5.18
C LYS A 80 10.78 1.68 4.02
N LYS A 81 11.55 0.58 4.21
CA LYS A 81 12.35 0.00 3.12
C LYS A 81 11.48 -0.45 1.95
N LEU A 82 10.37 -1.13 2.22
CA LEU A 82 9.46 -1.61 1.18
C LEU A 82 8.74 -0.46 0.48
N TRP A 83 8.31 0.58 1.22
CA TRP A 83 7.72 1.80 0.65
C TRP A 83 8.69 2.55 -0.26
N ASN A 84 9.96 2.68 0.13
CA ASN A 84 10.99 3.39 -0.63
C ASN A 84 11.36 2.70 -1.96
N LEU A 85 10.89 1.46 -2.18
CA LEU A 85 11.04 0.80 -3.48
C LEU A 85 10.14 1.40 -4.56
N GLU A 86 9.09 2.14 -4.17
CA GLU A 86 8.07 2.68 -5.08
C GLU A 86 7.44 1.61 -5.98
N LEU A 87 7.35 0.38 -5.46
CA LEU A 87 6.78 -0.77 -6.16
C LEU A 87 5.33 -1.04 -5.77
N PHE A 88 4.94 -0.55 -4.60
CA PHE A 88 3.69 -0.89 -3.93
C PHE A 88 2.84 0.35 -3.68
N SER A 89 1.52 0.21 -3.81
CA SER A 89 0.53 1.22 -3.40
C SER A 89 0.16 1.07 -1.93
N ASP A 90 0.34 -0.11 -1.36
CA ASP A 90 0.15 -0.37 0.07
C ASP A 90 1.12 -1.46 0.56
N VAL A 91 1.55 -1.35 1.83
CA VAL A 91 2.44 -2.31 2.50
C VAL A 91 2.04 -2.41 3.95
N ASN A 92 1.64 -3.60 4.37
CA ASN A 92 1.28 -3.92 5.74
C ASN A 92 2.08 -5.13 6.24
N LEU A 93 2.30 -5.21 7.55
CA LEU A 93 2.93 -6.35 8.19
C LEU A 93 2.03 -6.84 9.33
N TYR A 94 1.64 -8.09 9.26
CA TYR A 94 0.77 -8.74 10.24
C TYR A 94 1.48 -9.86 10.98
N VAL A 95 1.12 -10.03 12.25
CA VAL A 95 1.42 -11.25 13.00
C VAL A 95 0.23 -12.18 12.83
N THR A 96 0.44 -13.31 12.21
CA THR A 96 -0.63 -14.28 11.90
C THR A 96 -0.71 -15.41 12.91
N ASP A 97 0.37 -15.69 13.64
CA ASP A 97 0.42 -16.74 14.66
C ASP A 97 1.50 -16.43 15.70
N VAL A 98 1.26 -16.83 16.94
CA VAL A 98 2.23 -16.75 18.05
C VAL A 98 2.26 -18.07 18.76
N SER A 99 3.42 -18.69 18.86
CA SER A 99 3.59 -19.97 19.56
C SER A 99 5.01 -20.11 20.13
N SER A 100 5.11 -20.42 21.40
CA SER A 100 6.38 -20.70 22.10
C SER A 100 7.45 -19.61 21.89
N GLY A 101 7.06 -18.32 21.98
CA GLY A 101 7.95 -17.18 21.78
C GLY A 101 8.35 -16.94 20.34
N LYS A 102 7.71 -17.63 19.38
CA LYS A 102 7.90 -17.45 17.93
C LYS A 102 6.68 -16.82 17.29
N ILE A 103 6.90 -16.08 16.21
CA ILE A 103 5.83 -15.47 15.44
C ILE A 103 5.92 -15.84 13.96
N LYS A 104 4.75 -15.96 13.33
CA LYS A 104 4.63 -15.96 11.87
C LYS A 104 4.25 -14.57 11.41
N LEU A 105 5.02 -14.05 10.45
CA LEU A 105 4.80 -12.74 9.86
C LEU A 105 4.23 -12.89 8.46
N GLU A 106 3.25 -12.06 8.15
CA GLU A 106 2.71 -11.89 6.80
C GLU A 106 2.96 -10.45 6.34
N ILE A 107 3.68 -10.31 5.23
CA ILE A 107 3.84 -9.05 4.52
C ILE A 107 2.74 -9.00 3.46
N ASN A 108 1.77 -8.12 3.66
CA ASN A 108 0.69 -7.90 2.70
C ASN A 108 1.02 -6.65 1.87
N VAL A 109 1.06 -6.79 0.56
CA VAL A 109 1.41 -5.72 -0.37
C VAL A 109 0.41 -5.61 -1.51
N ASP A 110 0.18 -4.38 -1.98
CA ASP A 110 -0.49 -4.11 -3.23
C ASP A 110 0.52 -3.55 -4.24
N GLU A 111 0.77 -4.30 -5.32
CA GLU A 111 1.68 -3.84 -6.36
C GLU A 111 1.09 -2.68 -7.16
N LEU A 112 1.88 -1.60 -7.33
CA LEU A 112 1.54 -0.53 -8.25
C LEU A 112 1.39 -1.08 -9.68
N PRO A 113 0.29 -0.75 -10.37
CA PRO A 113 0.14 -1.13 -11.76
C PRO A 113 1.13 -0.38 -12.65
N THR A 114 1.46 -0.99 -13.78
CA THR A 114 2.31 -0.38 -14.80
C THR A 114 1.48 0.11 -15.99
N LEU A 115 1.93 1.22 -16.58
CA LEU A 115 1.33 1.79 -17.77
C LEU A 115 1.62 0.89 -18.98
N LEU A 116 0.57 0.44 -19.67
CA LEU A 116 0.68 -0.32 -20.91
C LEU A 116 0.60 0.62 -22.12
N ASN A 117 -0.48 1.40 -22.20
CA ASN A 117 -0.70 2.39 -23.24
C ASN A 117 -1.31 3.65 -22.66
N TYR A 118 -1.18 4.76 -23.35
CA TYR A 118 -1.83 6.01 -22.97
C TYR A 118 -2.28 6.82 -24.20
N SER A 119 -3.20 7.74 -23.98
CA SER A 119 -3.61 8.74 -24.95
C SER A 119 -3.86 10.07 -24.27
N ILE A 120 -3.50 11.18 -24.96
CA ILE A 120 -3.74 12.53 -24.50
C ILE A 120 -4.65 13.21 -25.55
N ASN A 121 -5.88 13.50 -25.16
CA ASN A 121 -6.91 14.04 -26.03
C ASN A 121 -7.24 15.49 -25.66
N GLY A 122 -7.80 16.26 -26.62
CA GLY A 122 -8.22 17.66 -26.39
C GLY A 122 -7.14 18.71 -26.59
N VAL A 123 -5.92 18.31 -26.97
CA VAL A 123 -4.80 19.21 -27.28
C VAL A 123 -4.19 18.87 -28.65
N LYS A 124 -3.40 19.80 -29.23
CA LYS A 124 -2.63 19.53 -30.43
C LYS A 124 -1.52 18.50 -30.15
N LYS A 125 -1.13 17.75 -31.17
CA LYS A 125 -0.11 16.69 -31.06
C LYS A 125 1.21 17.20 -30.43
N SER A 126 1.73 18.35 -30.90
CA SER A 126 2.96 18.93 -30.32
C SER A 126 2.84 19.29 -28.84
N LYS A 127 1.65 19.66 -28.37
CA LYS A 127 1.41 19.93 -26.94
C LYS A 127 1.29 18.64 -26.13
N ALA A 128 0.68 17.60 -26.71
CA ALA A 128 0.64 16.27 -26.11
C ALA A 128 2.05 15.71 -25.95
N GLU A 129 2.91 15.81 -26.96
CA GLU A 129 4.32 15.38 -26.89
C GLU A 129 5.11 16.15 -25.81
N THR A 130 4.81 17.44 -25.61
CA THR A 130 5.39 18.22 -24.51
C THR A 130 4.92 17.66 -23.15
N PHE A 131 3.64 17.41 -22.99
CA PHE A 131 3.09 16.85 -21.75
C PHE A 131 3.68 15.47 -21.43
N GLU A 132 3.77 14.60 -22.43
CA GLU A 132 4.38 13.29 -22.35
C GLU A 132 5.82 13.37 -21.82
N LYS A 133 6.65 14.24 -22.44
CA LYS A 133 8.04 14.44 -22.05
C LYS A 133 8.16 14.98 -20.62
N GLU A 134 7.46 16.05 -20.32
CA GLU A 134 7.62 16.78 -19.06
C GLU A 134 7.00 16.04 -17.85
N THR A 135 6.04 15.14 -18.07
CA THR A 135 5.47 14.29 -17.04
C THR A 135 6.11 12.91 -16.98
N GLU A 136 7.11 12.64 -17.83
CA GLU A 136 7.75 11.32 -17.97
C GLU A 136 6.74 10.19 -18.22
N LEU A 137 5.67 10.49 -18.96
CA LEU A 137 4.64 9.52 -19.29
C LEU A 137 5.17 8.57 -20.36
N SER A 138 5.38 7.30 -19.98
CA SER A 138 5.95 6.28 -20.87
C SER A 138 5.42 4.89 -20.51
N GLU A 139 5.40 3.99 -21.48
CA GLU A 139 5.08 2.58 -21.23
C GLU A 139 6.01 1.99 -20.16
N GLY A 140 5.46 1.12 -19.29
CA GLY A 140 6.18 0.55 -18.17
C GLY A 140 6.28 1.45 -16.92
N LYS A 141 5.89 2.73 -17.01
CA LYS A 141 5.85 3.63 -15.84
C LYS A 141 4.89 3.12 -14.80
N ARG A 142 5.29 3.14 -13.52
CA ARG A 142 4.40 2.78 -12.40
C ARG A 142 3.39 3.89 -12.12
N LEU A 143 2.15 3.50 -11.95
CA LEU A 143 1.03 4.42 -11.77
C LEU A 143 0.69 4.58 -10.30
N SER A 144 1.46 5.42 -9.59
CA SER A 144 1.11 5.85 -8.24
C SER A 144 0.07 6.99 -8.27
N GLU A 145 -0.70 7.16 -7.21
CA GLU A 145 -1.62 8.30 -7.06
C GLU A 145 -0.90 9.65 -7.17
N SER A 146 0.32 9.75 -6.62
CA SER A 146 1.15 10.94 -6.74
C SER A 146 1.54 11.22 -8.19
N PHE A 147 1.91 10.20 -8.96
CA PHE A 147 2.23 10.35 -10.38
C PHE A 147 1.02 10.88 -11.18
N LEU A 148 -0.14 10.28 -10.99
CA LEU A 148 -1.36 10.71 -11.69
C LEU A 148 -1.76 12.14 -11.32
N THR A 149 -1.68 12.49 -10.03
CA THR A 149 -1.97 13.83 -9.53
C THR A 149 -0.98 14.87 -10.07
N ASN A 150 0.31 14.57 -10.06
CA ASN A 150 1.36 15.45 -10.57
C ASN A 150 1.20 15.66 -12.08
N THR A 151 0.93 14.62 -12.84
CA THR A 151 0.64 14.69 -14.27
C THR A 151 -0.55 15.62 -14.55
N LYS A 152 -1.66 15.43 -13.84
CA LYS A 152 -2.84 16.29 -13.95
C LYS A 152 -2.52 17.76 -13.64
N ASN A 153 -1.85 18.00 -12.52
CA ASN A 153 -1.50 19.35 -12.07
C ASN A 153 -0.55 20.04 -13.04
N TYR A 154 0.44 19.33 -13.58
CA TYR A 154 1.36 19.85 -14.57
C TYR A 154 0.58 20.34 -15.81
N ILE A 155 -0.26 19.48 -16.39
CA ILE A 155 -1.04 19.81 -17.59
C ILE A 155 -1.96 21.01 -17.33
N GLN A 156 -2.66 21.05 -16.20
CA GLN A 156 -3.53 22.17 -15.84
C GLN A 156 -2.74 23.49 -15.67
N ASN A 157 -1.61 23.44 -15.00
CA ASN A 157 -0.79 24.63 -14.75
C ASN A 157 -0.16 25.16 -16.04
N ASP A 158 0.26 24.30 -16.93
CA ASP A 158 0.80 24.68 -18.24
C ASP A 158 -0.30 25.34 -19.12
N LEU A 159 -1.50 24.79 -19.13
CA LEU A 159 -2.63 25.40 -19.83
C LEU A 159 -3.04 26.75 -19.23
N LYS A 160 -2.97 26.91 -17.90
CA LYS A 160 -3.21 28.20 -17.25
C LYS A 160 -2.20 29.26 -17.68
N LYS A 161 -0.91 28.93 -17.86
CA LYS A 161 0.11 29.83 -18.41
C LYS A 161 -0.25 30.28 -19.82
N ASP A 162 -0.87 29.41 -20.61
CA ASP A 162 -1.37 29.72 -21.95
C ASP A 162 -2.67 30.56 -21.97
N GLY A 163 -3.22 30.89 -20.78
CA GLY A 163 -4.45 31.66 -20.59
C GLY A 163 -5.74 30.83 -20.48
N PHE A 164 -5.67 29.52 -20.43
CA PHE A 164 -6.83 28.63 -20.25
C PHE A 164 -7.08 28.39 -18.75
N LEU A 165 -7.57 29.41 -18.03
CA LEU A 165 -7.69 29.39 -16.57
C LEU A 165 -8.71 28.37 -16.06
N ASN A 166 -9.73 28.03 -16.87
CA ASN A 166 -10.80 27.11 -16.52
C ASN A 166 -10.59 25.70 -17.13
N SER A 167 -9.33 25.37 -17.48
CA SER A 167 -9.02 24.06 -18.03
C SER A 167 -9.29 22.93 -17.04
N GLN A 168 -9.83 21.84 -17.55
CA GLN A 168 -10.10 20.62 -16.79
C GLN A 168 -9.33 19.46 -17.41
N VAL A 169 -8.68 18.66 -16.56
CA VAL A 169 -7.97 17.44 -16.96
C VAL A 169 -8.56 16.28 -16.20
N ASN A 170 -9.05 15.31 -16.94
CA ASN A 170 -9.57 14.05 -16.39
C ASN A 170 -8.69 12.89 -16.85
N ILE A 171 -8.15 12.13 -15.91
CA ILE A 171 -7.33 10.95 -16.16
C ILE A 171 -8.17 9.73 -15.80
N VAL A 172 -8.45 8.89 -16.79
CA VAL A 172 -9.16 7.63 -16.62
C VAL A 172 -8.17 6.48 -16.78
N SER A 173 -8.07 5.64 -15.75
CA SER A 173 -7.21 4.46 -15.75
C SER A 173 -8.08 3.20 -15.84
N THR A 174 -7.87 2.40 -16.89
CA THR A 174 -8.60 1.16 -17.13
C THR A 174 -7.66 -0.04 -17.12
N PRO A 175 -8.01 -1.19 -16.51
CA PRO A 175 -7.21 -2.39 -16.61
C PRO A 175 -7.16 -2.87 -18.06
N ASP A 176 -6.02 -3.45 -18.45
CA ASP A 176 -5.84 -4.03 -19.78
C ASP A 176 -6.68 -5.31 -19.94
N SER A 177 -6.59 -6.20 -18.95
CA SER A 177 -7.35 -7.43 -18.89
C SER A 177 -7.61 -7.87 -17.44
N ILE A 178 -8.50 -8.83 -17.26
CA ILE A 178 -8.82 -9.39 -15.92
C ILE A 178 -7.56 -10.03 -15.35
N GLY A 179 -7.18 -9.60 -14.14
CA GLY A 179 -6.00 -10.11 -13.43
C GLY A 179 -4.66 -9.50 -13.86
N SER A 180 -4.64 -8.68 -14.92
CA SER A 180 -3.44 -7.95 -15.32
C SER A 180 -3.11 -6.80 -14.36
N ASN A 181 -1.83 -6.65 -14.02
CA ASN A 181 -1.34 -5.47 -13.30
C ASN A 181 -0.88 -4.34 -14.26
N LYS A 182 -1.39 -4.36 -15.51
CA LYS A 182 -1.16 -3.34 -16.53
C LYS A 182 -2.42 -2.51 -16.73
N ARG A 183 -2.23 -1.21 -16.96
CA ARG A 183 -3.34 -0.27 -17.15
C ARG A 183 -3.11 0.62 -18.36
N ASN A 184 -4.21 0.98 -18.99
CA ASN A 184 -4.25 2.00 -20.04
C ASN A 184 -4.73 3.31 -19.43
N LEU A 185 -4.06 4.43 -19.77
CA LEU A 185 -4.45 5.77 -19.34
C LEU A 185 -5.07 6.56 -20.50
N ASN A 186 -6.22 7.17 -20.21
CA ASN A 186 -6.86 8.10 -21.12
C ASN A 186 -6.93 9.48 -20.44
N ILE A 187 -6.09 10.41 -20.92
CA ILE A 187 -5.98 11.76 -20.40
C ILE A 187 -6.81 12.69 -21.28
N ASN A 188 -7.96 13.10 -20.78
CA ASN A 188 -8.88 13.98 -21.49
C ASN A 188 -8.73 15.42 -21.00
N VAL A 189 -8.31 16.29 -21.90
CA VAL A 189 -8.09 17.70 -21.63
C VAL A 189 -9.20 18.53 -22.23
N ASN A 190 -9.95 19.22 -21.38
CA ASN A 190 -10.88 20.28 -21.79
C ASN A 190 -10.23 21.63 -21.44
N LYS A 191 -9.78 22.36 -22.45
CA LYS A 191 -9.10 23.65 -22.25
C LYS A 191 -10.04 24.77 -21.79
N GLY A 192 -11.32 24.68 -22.14
CA GLY A 192 -12.24 25.78 -21.97
C GLY A 192 -11.90 26.98 -22.85
N GLU A 193 -12.42 28.14 -22.50
CA GLU A 193 -12.15 29.41 -23.22
C GLU A 193 -10.85 30.06 -22.74
N ARG A 194 -10.15 30.69 -23.70
CA ARG A 194 -8.94 31.45 -23.39
C ARG A 194 -9.31 32.83 -22.87
N ILE A 195 -8.86 33.17 -21.67
CA ILE A 195 -9.06 34.49 -21.08
C ILE A 195 -8.00 35.43 -21.61
N LYS A 196 -8.43 36.62 -22.09
CA LYS A 196 -7.58 37.69 -22.56
C LYS A 196 -7.89 38.97 -21.77
N ILE A 197 -6.85 39.69 -21.35
CA ILE A 197 -7.01 41.00 -20.77
C ILE A 197 -7.39 41.95 -21.93
N LYS A 198 -8.56 42.56 -21.85
CA LYS A 198 -9.01 43.55 -22.87
C LYS A 198 -8.58 44.95 -22.52
N ASN A 199 -8.71 45.35 -21.25
CA ASN A 199 -8.39 46.67 -20.77
C ASN A 199 -7.68 46.60 -19.42
N ILE A 200 -6.74 47.46 -19.19
CA ILE A 200 -6.11 47.71 -17.89
C ILE A 200 -6.37 49.17 -17.55
N THR A 201 -7.05 49.43 -16.44
CA THR A 201 -7.35 50.79 -15.97
C THR A 201 -6.60 51.02 -14.67
N PHE A 202 -5.87 52.11 -14.61
CA PHE A 202 -5.22 52.61 -13.41
C PHE A 202 -6.07 53.70 -12.77
N SER A 203 -6.27 53.65 -11.46
CA SER A 203 -6.97 54.67 -10.69
C SER A 203 -6.14 55.06 -9.47
N GLY A 204 -6.23 56.35 -9.05
CA GLY A 204 -5.50 56.88 -7.89
C GLY A 204 -4.05 57.28 -8.18
N ASN A 205 -3.65 57.35 -9.44
CA ASN A 205 -2.34 57.86 -9.85
C ASN A 205 -2.42 59.41 -9.97
N GLU A 206 -1.85 60.13 -9.00
CA GLU A 206 -1.82 61.61 -8.98
C GLU A 206 -0.60 62.17 -9.70
N ILE A 207 0.47 61.42 -9.87
CA ILE A 207 1.78 61.90 -10.40
C ILE A 207 2.01 61.53 -11.86
N PHE A 208 1.50 60.39 -12.34
CA PHE A 208 1.69 59.89 -13.70
C PHE A 208 0.37 59.80 -14.46
N GLY A 209 0.31 60.37 -15.67
CA GLY A 209 -0.85 60.23 -16.55
C GLY A 209 -0.98 58.80 -17.08
N ASN A 210 -2.22 58.40 -17.42
CA ASN A 210 -2.49 57.14 -18.11
C ASN A 210 -2.03 57.31 -19.59
N SER A 211 -1.00 56.64 -20.00
CA SER A 211 -0.53 56.56 -21.39
C SER A 211 -1.01 55.28 -22.06
#